data_f87518228959b6262ed75575d5dfbe6f
#
_entry.id   f87518228959b6262ed75575d5dfbe6f
#
_cell.length_a   1.000
_cell.length_b   1.000
_cell.length_c   1.000
_cell.angle_alpha   90.00
_cell.angle_beta   90.00
_cell.angle_gamma   90.00
#
_symmetry.space_group_name_H-M   'P 1'
#
loop_
_entity.id
_entity.type
_entity.pdbx_description
1 polymer ?
#
loop_
_entity_poly.entity_id
_entity_poly.type
_entity_poly.pdbx_seq_one_letter_code
_entity_poly.pdbx_strand_id
1 'polypeptide(L)'
;GGVDSSVSAVLLKEKGYDVIGTTLELYAGSSCCNINTYLDAKMVCKSIGIPHFTFDCKEEFKKCVIQDFIDCYSVCKTPNPCIECNKFMKFGLMYEKAKEMDCYYIATGHYAKTEYSEKYGKVVLKKSRAGRKDQSYVLWSMPKELLEHVIFPLGDFESKDQIREIAKQKNLKVASKPDSEDICFIPDGDYAKFLENNSNLKPKPGN
;
A
#
# COMPACT_ATOMS: atom_id res chain seq x y z
N GLY A 1 10.24 1.63 -0.24
CA GLY A 1 9.87 0.36 0.29
C GLY A 1 10.00 0.24 1.79
N GLY A 2 9.01 -0.37 2.40
CA GLY A 2 9.03 -0.78 3.81
C GLY A 2 9.36 -2.26 3.95
N VAL A 3 9.45 -2.75 5.20
CA VAL A 3 9.77 -4.16 5.49
C VAL A 3 8.73 -5.12 4.88
N ASP A 4 7.45 -4.79 4.98
CA ASP A 4 6.36 -5.67 4.56
C ASP A 4 6.37 -5.93 3.05
N SER A 5 6.45 -4.88 2.23
CA SER A 5 6.53 -5.03 0.76
C SER A 5 7.82 -5.72 0.30
N SER A 6 8.92 -5.50 1.01
CA SER A 6 10.20 -6.11 0.69
C SER A 6 10.20 -7.62 0.97
N VAL A 7 9.65 -8.03 2.12
CA VAL A 7 9.50 -9.46 2.45
C VAL A 7 8.50 -10.13 1.51
N SER A 8 7.42 -9.43 1.14
CA SER A 8 6.47 -9.97 0.15
C SER A 8 7.15 -10.30 -1.18
N ALA A 9 8.04 -9.43 -1.67
CA ALA A 9 8.78 -9.68 -2.90
C ALA A 9 9.74 -10.88 -2.77
N VAL A 10 10.42 -11.03 -1.63
CA VAL A 10 11.28 -12.19 -1.34
C VAL A 10 10.47 -13.49 -1.36
N LEU A 11 9.35 -13.51 -0.62
CA LEU A 11 8.51 -14.72 -0.51
C LEU A 11 7.94 -15.15 -1.87
N LEU A 12 7.55 -14.20 -2.72
CA LEU A 12 7.06 -14.51 -4.06
C LEU A 12 8.15 -15.09 -4.94
N LYS A 13 9.36 -14.50 -4.90
CA LYS A 13 10.50 -15.00 -5.64
C LYS A 13 10.89 -16.42 -5.20
N GLU A 14 10.88 -16.70 -3.90
CA GLU A 14 11.16 -18.03 -3.35
C GLU A 14 10.09 -19.06 -3.73
N LYS A 15 8.86 -18.62 -3.96
CA LYS A 15 7.78 -19.46 -4.51
C LYS A 15 7.87 -19.67 -6.02
N GLY A 16 8.88 -19.11 -6.68
CA GLY A 16 9.13 -19.33 -8.12
C GLY A 16 8.37 -18.37 -9.03
N TYR A 17 7.77 -17.30 -8.51
CA TYR A 17 7.18 -16.26 -9.36
C TYR A 17 8.27 -15.45 -10.06
N ASP A 18 7.99 -15.03 -11.27
CA ASP A 18 8.73 -13.96 -11.93
C ASP A 18 8.24 -12.62 -11.38
N VAL A 19 9.08 -11.94 -10.62
CA VAL A 19 8.69 -10.79 -9.79
C VAL A 19 9.30 -9.50 -10.32
N ILE A 20 8.46 -8.50 -10.49
CA ILE A 20 8.84 -7.12 -10.79
C ILE A 20 8.50 -6.25 -9.58
N GLY A 21 9.49 -5.50 -9.07
CA GLY A 21 9.26 -4.50 -8.03
C GLY A 21 8.77 -3.20 -8.62
N THR A 22 7.73 -2.60 -8.01
CA THR A 22 7.22 -1.29 -8.44
C THR A 22 7.11 -0.32 -7.28
N THR A 23 7.33 0.97 -7.56
CA THR A 23 7.07 2.06 -6.63
C THR A 23 6.19 3.11 -7.31
N LEU A 24 5.07 3.45 -6.70
CA LEU A 24 4.24 4.57 -7.12
C LEU A 24 4.74 5.84 -6.42
N GLU A 25 5.09 6.85 -7.17
CA GLU A 25 5.43 8.17 -6.66
C GLU A 25 4.15 8.98 -6.52
N LEU A 26 3.63 9.09 -5.29
CA LEU A 26 2.28 9.58 -5.03
C LEU A 26 2.22 11.05 -4.63
N TYR A 27 3.14 11.52 -3.79
CA TYR A 27 3.13 12.89 -3.28
C TYR A 27 4.53 13.32 -2.85
N ALA A 28 4.97 14.48 -3.31
CA ALA A 28 6.26 15.03 -2.92
C ALA A 28 6.28 15.38 -1.42
N GLY A 29 7.25 14.86 -0.68
CA GLY A 29 7.36 15.08 0.77
C GLY A 29 6.55 14.13 1.65
N SER A 30 5.85 13.16 1.07
CA SER A 30 5.17 12.14 1.87
C SER A 30 6.14 11.20 2.59
N SER A 31 5.72 10.68 3.73
CA SER A 31 6.52 9.72 4.52
C SER A 31 6.78 8.41 3.74
N CYS A 32 5.89 8.01 2.85
CA CYS A 32 6.01 6.81 2.05
C CYS A 32 6.70 7.00 0.69
N CYS A 33 6.88 8.23 0.21
CA CYS A 33 7.39 8.54 -1.12
C CYS A 33 8.57 9.53 -1.10
N ASN A 34 9.37 9.55 -0.03
CA ASN A 34 10.62 10.30 -0.02
C ASN A 34 11.72 9.57 -0.79
N ILE A 35 12.78 10.29 -1.17
CA ILE A 35 13.89 9.76 -1.97
C ILE A 35 14.55 8.53 -1.32
N ASN A 36 14.61 8.48 0.02
CA ASN A 36 15.18 7.35 0.75
C ASN A 36 14.30 6.10 0.60
N THR A 37 12.98 6.25 0.64
CA THR A 37 12.04 5.13 0.46
C THR A 37 12.11 4.53 -0.94
N TYR A 38 12.31 5.38 -1.95
CA TYR A 38 12.55 4.95 -3.32
C TYR A 38 13.88 4.18 -3.45
N LEU A 39 14.97 4.75 -2.90
CA LEU A 39 16.30 4.11 -2.91
C LEU A 39 16.28 2.77 -2.17
N ASP A 40 15.60 2.68 -1.04
CA ASP A 40 15.41 1.43 -0.29
C ASP A 40 14.74 0.36 -1.17
N ALA A 41 13.65 0.71 -1.85
CA ALA A 41 12.94 -0.22 -2.73
C ALA A 41 13.85 -0.72 -3.86
N LYS A 42 14.56 0.19 -4.51
CA LYS A 42 15.52 -0.14 -5.59
C LYS A 42 16.65 -1.03 -5.08
N MET A 43 17.20 -0.73 -3.90
CA MET A 43 18.27 -1.54 -3.31
C MET A 43 17.78 -2.94 -2.92
N VAL A 44 16.57 -3.07 -2.36
CA VAL A 44 15.99 -4.38 -2.05
C VAL A 44 15.79 -5.17 -3.34
N CYS A 45 15.18 -4.60 -4.37
CA CYS A 45 14.97 -5.29 -5.65
C CYS A 45 16.31 -5.76 -6.24
N LYS A 46 17.34 -4.91 -6.20
CA LYS A 46 18.70 -5.28 -6.64
C LYS A 46 19.27 -6.44 -5.82
N SER A 47 19.11 -6.43 -4.49
CA SER A 47 19.67 -7.45 -3.60
C SER A 47 19.04 -8.82 -3.79
N ILE A 48 17.75 -8.87 -4.16
CA ILE A 48 17.05 -10.11 -4.46
C ILE A 48 17.03 -10.46 -5.96
N GLY A 49 17.68 -9.65 -6.80
CA GLY A 49 17.84 -9.90 -8.24
C GLY A 49 16.53 -9.83 -9.02
N ILE A 50 15.71 -8.80 -8.80
CA ILE A 50 14.49 -8.49 -9.57
C ILE A 50 14.58 -7.09 -10.15
N PRO A 51 13.94 -6.83 -11.32
CA PRO A 51 13.84 -5.48 -11.87
C PRO A 51 12.98 -4.57 -10.99
N HIS A 52 13.20 -3.25 -11.07
CA HIS A 52 12.44 -2.25 -10.33
C HIS A 52 12.04 -1.09 -11.24
N PHE A 53 10.76 -0.75 -11.22
CA PHE A 53 10.21 0.39 -11.96
C PHE A 53 9.54 1.39 -11.02
N THR A 54 9.51 2.64 -11.43
CA THR A 54 8.84 3.73 -10.72
C THR A 54 7.87 4.41 -11.66
N PHE A 55 6.67 4.65 -11.17
CA PHE A 55 5.63 5.36 -11.91
C PHE A 55 5.31 6.67 -11.19
N ASP A 56 5.39 7.78 -11.88
CA ASP A 56 4.89 9.07 -11.39
C ASP A 56 3.36 9.06 -11.46
N CYS A 57 2.73 9.16 -10.30
CA CYS A 57 1.27 9.07 -10.13
C CYS A 57 0.77 10.21 -9.24
N LYS A 58 1.50 11.34 -9.20
CA LYS A 58 1.21 12.45 -8.28
C LYS A 58 -0.12 13.12 -8.61
N GLU A 59 -0.40 13.32 -9.90
CA GLU A 59 -1.63 13.98 -10.33
C GLU A 59 -2.86 13.10 -10.04
N GLU A 60 -2.79 11.79 -10.32
CA GLU A 60 -3.86 10.85 -10.03
C GLU A 60 -4.09 10.75 -8.52
N PHE A 61 -3.02 10.70 -7.73
CA PHE A 61 -3.12 10.67 -6.26
C PHE A 61 -3.75 11.94 -5.71
N LYS A 62 -3.36 13.10 -6.21
CA LYS A 62 -3.96 14.38 -5.85
C LYS A 62 -5.44 14.40 -6.16
N LYS A 63 -5.83 13.96 -7.35
CA LYS A 63 -7.22 13.95 -7.81
C LYS A 63 -8.10 12.95 -7.05
N CYS A 64 -7.61 11.72 -6.83
CA CYS A 64 -8.44 10.63 -6.31
C CYS A 64 -8.36 10.48 -4.79
N VAL A 65 -7.29 10.95 -4.14
CA VAL A 65 -7.09 10.75 -2.70
C VAL A 65 -7.09 12.05 -1.93
N ILE A 66 -6.28 13.03 -2.35
CA ILE A 66 -6.18 14.31 -1.62
C ILE A 66 -7.46 15.12 -1.79
N GLN A 67 -8.01 15.17 -3.00
CA GLN A 67 -9.24 15.92 -3.25
C GLN A 67 -10.40 15.31 -2.47
N ASP A 68 -10.58 13.98 -2.48
CA ASP A 68 -11.59 13.31 -1.66
C ASP A 68 -11.45 13.61 -0.17
N PHE A 69 -10.21 13.61 0.33
CA PHE A 69 -9.90 13.99 1.71
C PHE A 69 -10.40 15.40 2.05
N ILE A 70 -10.14 16.38 1.19
CA ILE A 70 -10.57 17.76 1.34
C ILE A 70 -12.11 17.85 1.25
N ASP A 71 -12.70 17.20 0.25
CA ASP A 71 -14.15 17.25 0.01
C ASP A 71 -14.94 16.64 1.17
N CYS A 72 -14.46 15.54 1.75
CA CYS A 72 -15.07 14.94 2.94
C CYS A 72 -15.08 15.91 4.13
N TYR A 73 -13.95 16.55 4.42
CA TYR A 73 -13.89 17.53 5.51
C TYR A 73 -14.76 18.76 5.23
N SER A 74 -14.91 19.16 3.97
CA SER A 74 -15.77 20.30 3.60
C SER A 74 -17.24 20.10 3.97
N VAL A 75 -17.69 18.84 4.05
CA VAL A 75 -19.05 18.44 4.43
C VAL A 75 -19.12 17.76 5.81
N CYS A 76 -18.13 18.04 6.67
CA CYS A 76 -18.04 17.53 8.05
C CYS A 76 -18.01 16.00 8.16
N LYS A 77 -17.46 15.30 7.17
CA LYS A 77 -17.22 13.85 7.20
C LYS A 77 -15.74 13.57 7.50
N THR A 78 -15.46 12.50 8.23
CA THR A 78 -14.09 12.04 8.47
C THR A 78 -13.70 11.05 7.36
N PRO A 79 -12.75 11.40 6.47
CA PRO A 79 -12.30 10.52 5.41
C PRO A 79 -11.36 9.40 5.91
N ASN A 80 -11.24 8.34 5.13
CA ASN A 80 -10.15 7.39 5.25
C ASN A 80 -9.37 7.31 3.93
N PRO A 81 -8.36 8.16 3.73
CA PRO A 81 -7.64 8.25 2.46
C PRO A 81 -6.90 6.95 2.09
N CYS A 82 -6.63 6.06 3.05
CA CYS A 82 -6.02 4.76 2.75
C CYS A 82 -6.97 3.86 1.95
N ILE A 83 -8.27 3.95 2.16
CA ILE A 83 -9.27 3.21 1.38
C ILE A 83 -9.24 3.68 -0.08
N GLU A 84 -9.31 5.00 -0.30
CA GLU A 84 -9.27 5.57 -1.66
C GLU A 84 -7.92 5.31 -2.36
N CYS A 85 -6.80 5.41 -1.62
CA CYS A 85 -5.48 5.05 -2.13
C CYS A 85 -5.42 3.58 -2.55
N ASN A 86 -5.95 2.66 -1.76
CA ASN A 86 -6.00 1.25 -2.15
C ASN A 86 -6.85 1.05 -3.40
N LYS A 87 -8.06 1.63 -3.44
CA LYS A 87 -8.99 1.50 -4.56
C LYS A 87 -8.43 2.03 -5.87
N PHE A 88 -7.97 3.29 -5.89
CA PHE A 88 -7.62 3.97 -7.13
C PHE A 88 -6.14 3.80 -7.52
N MET A 89 -5.23 3.79 -6.54
CA MET A 89 -3.80 3.75 -6.83
C MET A 89 -3.26 2.32 -6.84
N LYS A 90 -3.38 1.57 -5.72
CA LYS A 90 -2.73 0.27 -5.61
C LYS A 90 -3.47 -0.83 -6.37
N PHE A 91 -4.80 -0.83 -6.37
CA PHE A 91 -5.62 -1.86 -7.04
C PHE A 91 -6.35 -1.33 -8.28
N GLY A 92 -6.26 -0.04 -8.57
CA GLY A 92 -6.64 0.55 -9.83
C GLY A 92 -5.44 0.73 -10.74
N LEU A 93 -4.76 1.88 -10.62
CA LEU A 93 -3.68 2.30 -11.51
C LEU A 93 -2.50 1.29 -11.57
N MET A 94 -2.06 0.77 -10.42
CA MET A 94 -0.97 -0.22 -10.42
C MET A 94 -1.36 -1.51 -11.16
N TYR A 95 -2.63 -1.93 -11.11
CA TYR A 95 -3.09 -3.09 -11.87
C TYR A 95 -3.09 -2.82 -13.38
N GLU A 96 -3.50 -1.63 -13.82
CA GLU A 96 -3.38 -1.25 -15.24
C GLU A 96 -1.93 -1.26 -15.69
N LYS A 97 -1.01 -0.72 -14.88
CA LYS A 97 0.43 -0.79 -15.17
C LYS A 97 0.98 -2.22 -15.17
N ALA A 98 0.47 -3.09 -14.32
CA ALA A 98 0.85 -4.49 -14.31
C ALA A 98 0.43 -5.19 -15.62
N LYS A 99 -0.78 -4.91 -16.13
CA LYS A 99 -1.23 -5.42 -17.44
C LYS A 99 -0.36 -4.91 -18.60
N GLU A 100 0.02 -3.64 -18.60
CA GLU A 100 0.95 -3.07 -19.60
C GLU A 100 2.32 -3.77 -19.59
N MET A 101 2.69 -4.40 -18.49
CA MET A 101 3.95 -5.13 -18.29
C MET A 101 3.77 -6.67 -18.39
N ASP A 102 2.66 -7.15 -18.92
CA ASP A 102 2.31 -8.57 -19.04
C ASP A 102 2.32 -9.33 -17.69
N CYS A 103 2.08 -8.61 -16.57
CA CYS A 103 1.97 -9.22 -15.27
C CYS A 103 0.54 -9.69 -15.00
N TYR A 104 0.37 -10.97 -14.65
CA TYR A 104 -0.92 -11.54 -14.32
C TYR A 104 -1.40 -11.18 -12.90
N TYR A 105 -0.46 -11.04 -11.96
CA TYR A 105 -0.75 -10.72 -10.57
C TYR A 105 -0.17 -9.38 -10.16
N ILE A 106 -0.86 -8.73 -9.21
CA ILE A 106 -0.27 -7.70 -8.36
C ILE A 106 -0.17 -8.22 -6.93
N ALA A 107 0.88 -7.80 -6.23
CA ALA A 107 1.10 -8.20 -4.85
C ALA A 107 1.48 -6.99 -3.99
N THR A 108 1.04 -7.02 -2.74
CA THR A 108 1.33 -5.96 -1.77
C THR A 108 1.67 -6.54 -0.41
N GLY A 109 2.31 -5.73 0.43
CA GLY A 109 2.63 -6.09 1.82
C GLY A 109 1.46 -5.92 2.80
N HIS A 110 0.22 -5.94 2.35
CA HIS A 110 -0.92 -5.89 3.28
C HIS A 110 -1.09 -7.18 4.04
N TYR A 111 -1.46 -7.04 5.31
CA TYR A 111 -1.91 -8.14 6.16
C TYR A 111 -3.39 -8.43 5.85
N ALA A 112 -3.62 -9.19 4.81
CA ALA A 112 -4.91 -9.67 4.34
C ALA A 112 -4.71 -11.01 3.64
N LYS A 113 -5.78 -11.69 3.25
CA LYS A 113 -5.70 -12.95 2.51
C LYS A 113 -6.74 -12.99 1.40
N THR A 114 -6.39 -13.55 0.26
CA THR A 114 -7.33 -13.97 -0.77
C THR A 114 -7.41 -15.49 -0.79
N GLU A 115 -8.60 -16.05 -0.90
CA GLU A 115 -8.82 -17.49 -0.89
C GLU A 115 -10.07 -17.83 -1.70
N TYR A 116 -10.01 -18.92 -2.47
CA TYR A 116 -11.19 -19.43 -3.14
C TYR A 116 -12.20 -19.97 -2.12
N SER A 117 -13.41 -19.54 -2.21
CA SER A 117 -14.51 -19.97 -1.34
C SER A 117 -15.49 -20.85 -2.11
N GLU A 118 -15.55 -22.12 -1.78
CA GLU A 118 -16.54 -23.06 -2.35
C GLU A 118 -17.97 -22.58 -2.11
N LYS A 119 -18.24 -22.02 -0.92
CA LYS A 119 -19.56 -21.47 -0.57
C LYS A 119 -20.05 -20.40 -1.53
N TYR A 120 -19.14 -19.57 -2.05
CA TYR A 120 -19.49 -18.45 -2.93
C TYR A 120 -19.07 -18.69 -4.40
N GLY A 121 -18.37 -19.78 -4.68
CA GLY A 121 -17.87 -20.12 -6.02
C GLY A 121 -16.89 -19.12 -6.60
N LYS A 122 -16.14 -18.39 -5.76
CA LYS A 122 -15.21 -17.31 -6.18
C LYS A 122 -14.14 -17.05 -5.14
N VAL A 123 -13.11 -16.31 -5.56
CA VAL A 123 -12.11 -15.77 -4.64
C VAL A 123 -12.71 -14.69 -3.75
N VAL A 124 -12.43 -14.74 -2.47
CA VAL A 124 -12.90 -13.79 -1.46
C VAL A 124 -11.74 -13.18 -0.69
N LEU A 125 -11.94 -11.96 -0.21
CA LEU A 125 -11.03 -11.31 0.73
C LEU A 125 -11.32 -11.83 2.15
N LYS A 126 -10.28 -12.22 2.86
CA LYS A 126 -10.34 -12.68 4.26
C LYS A 126 -9.40 -11.89 5.14
N LYS A 127 -9.67 -11.90 6.43
CA LYS A 127 -8.74 -11.39 7.44
C LYS A 127 -7.44 -12.20 7.44
N SER A 128 -6.34 -11.52 7.72
CA SER A 128 -5.04 -12.16 7.98
C SER A 128 -5.05 -12.89 9.33
N ARG A 129 -4.02 -13.71 9.54
CA ARG A 129 -3.76 -14.30 10.86
C ARG A 129 -3.12 -13.34 11.85
N ALA A 130 -2.66 -12.19 11.40
CA ALA A 130 -1.92 -11.20 12.20
C ALA A 130 -2.78 -10.44 13.25
N GLY A 131 -4.01 -10.83 13.49
CA GLY A 131 -4.88 -10.29 14.53
C GLY A 131 -5.01 -8.76 14.47
N ARG A 132 -4.36 -8.04 15.41
CA ARG A 132 -4.43 -6.57 15.48
C ARG A 132 -3.80 -5.85 14.28
N LYS A 133 -2.96 -6.53 13.49
CA LYS A 133 -2.35 -5.98 12.27
C LYS A 133 -3.17 -6.26 11.01
N ASP A 134 -4.34 -6.89 11.11
CA ASP A 134 -5.21 -7.14 9.96
C ASP A 134 -5.56 -5.83 9.25
N GLN A 135 -5.42 -5.85 7.92
CA GLN A 135 -5.66 -4.69 7.05
C GLN A 135 -6.77 -4.95 6.02
N SER A 136 -7.53 -6.01 6.17
CA SER A 136 -8.63 -6.33 5.25
C SER A 136 -9.68 -5.22 5.20
N TYR A 137 -9.82 -4.43 6.28
CA TYR A 137 -10.78 -3.34 6.38
C TYR A 137 -10.52 -2.18 5.41
N VAL A 138 -9.26 -1.91 5.03
CA VAL A 138 -8.93 -0.85 4.05
C VAL A 138 -8.99 -1.35 2.60
N LEU A 139 -9.34 -2.61 2.39
CA LEU A 139 -9.38 -3.28 1.09
C LEU A 139 -10.80 -3.58 0.59
N TRP A 140 -11.83 -3.26 1.37
CA TRP A 140 -13.21 -3.60 1.04
C TRP A 140 -13.73 -2.94 -0.24
N SER A 141 -13.16 -1.79 -0.60
CA SER A 141 -13.52 -1.02 -1.79
C SER A 141 -12.80 -1.48 -3.07
N MET A 142 -11.92 -2.48 -2.97
CA MET A 142 -11.23 -3.06 -4.12
C MET A 142 -12.25 -3.72 -5.07
N PRO A 143 -12.15 -3.54 -6.40
CA PRO A 143 -12.98 -4.22 -7.36
C PRO A 143 -12.93 -5.74 -7.19
N LYS A 144 -14.09 -6.38 -7.15
CA LYS A 144 -14.21 -7.82 -6.87
C LYS A 144 -13.48 -8.68 -7.92
N GLU A 145 -13.47 -8.22 -9.14
CA GLU A 145 -12.84 -8.85 -10.30
C GLU A 145 -11.32 -8.95 -10.13
N LEU A 146 -10.74 -8.05 -9.33
CA LEU A 146 -9.30 -8.07 -9.08
C LEU A 146 -8.86 -9.10 -8.03
N LEU A 147 -9.78 -9.66 -7.24
CA LEU A 147 -9.40 -10.59 -6.17
C LEU A 147 -8.65 -11.82 -6.67
N GLU A 148 -8.93 -12.27 -7.90
CA GLU A 148 -8.24 -13.40 -8.56
C GLU A 148 -6.83 -13.04 -9.05
N HIS A 149 -6.54 -11.72 -9.18
CA HIS A 149 -5.27 -11.18 -9.63
C HIS A 149 -4.44 -10.57 -8.51
N VAL A 150 -4.85 -10.73 -7.24
CA VAL A 150 -4.18 -10.12 -6.09
C VAL A 150 -3.62 -11.18 -5.15
N ILE A 151 -2.35 -11.02 -4.80
CA ILE A 151 -1.66 -11.86 -3.82
C ILE A 151 -1.28 -11.02 -2.61
N PHE A 152 -1.62 -11.52 -1.43
CA PHE A 152 -1.18 -10.97 -0.14
C PHE A 152 -0.23 -11.95 0.55
N PRO A 153 1.08 -11.90 0.29
CA PRO A 153 2.04 -12.90 0.80
C PRO A 153 2.12 -12.96 2.33
N LEU A 154 1.68 -11.90 3.02
CA LEU A 154 1.78 -11.80 4.48
C LEU A 154 0.52 -12.29 5.22
N GLY A 155 -0.52 -12.71 4.52
CA GLY A 155 -1.81 -13.05 5.13
C GLY A 155 -1.82 -14.22 6.12
N ASP A 156 -0.86 -15.14 5.98
CA ASP A 156 -0.74 -16.32 6.84
C ASP A 156 0.22 -16.14 8.04
N PHE A 157 0.90 -15.01 8.14
CA PHE A 157 1.78 -14.72 9.28
C PHE A 157 0.96 -14.20 10.48
N GLU A 158 1.35 -14.63 11.66
CA GLU A 158 0.64 -14.30 12.91
C GLU A 158 1.11 -12.98 13.53
N SER A 159 2.35 -12.57 13.22
CA SER A 159 2.93 -11.35 13.78
C SER A 159 3.90 -10.66 12.81
N LYS A 160 4.09 -9.37 13.03
CA LYS A 160 5.10 -8.59 12.32
C LYS A 160 6.54 -8.98 12.68
N ASP A 161 6.75 -9.55 13.85
CA ASP A 161 8.07 -10.01 14.28
C ASP A 161 8.59 -11.13 13.37
N GLN A 162 7.70 -12.04 12.93
CA GLN A 162 8.05 -13.06 11.93
C GLN A 162 8.54 -12.42 10.61
N ILE A 163 7.86 -11.35 10.17
CA ILE A 163 8.24 -10.64 8.95
C ILE A 163 9.59 -9.94 9.12
N ARG A 164 9.84 -9.30 10.27
CA ARG A 164 11.13 -8.67 10.59
C ARG A 164 12.26 -9.69 10.70
N GLU A 165 11.97 -10.88 11.21
CA GLU A 165 12.94 -11.97 11.29
C GLU A 165 13.34 -12.46 9.89
N ILE A 166 12.37 -12.67 9.00
CA ILE A 166 12.65 -12.99 7.59
C ILE A 166 13.51 -11.90 6.95
N ALA A 167 13.14 -10.63 7.17
CA ALA A 167 13.92 -9.52 6.62
C ALA A 167 15.38 -9.50 7.10
N LYS A 168 15.63 -9.84 8.39
CA LYS A 168 16.99 -9.99 8.94
C LYS A 168 17.73 -11.17 8.32
N GLN A 169 17.10 -12.35 8.27
CA GLN A 169 17.70 -13.56 7.68
C GLN A 169 18.09 -13.36 6.21
N LYS A 170 17.32 -12.55 5.49
CA LYS A 170 17.59 -12.16 4.09
C LYS A 170 18.51 -10.94 3.97
N ASN A 171 19.05 -10.43 5.06
CA ASN A 171 19.93 -9.26 5.11
C ASN A 171 19.33 -8.01 4.41
N LEU A 172 18.01 -7.83 4.51
CA LEU A 172 17.35 -6.68 3.93
C LEU A 172 17.63 -5.43 4.78
N LYS A 173 18.18 -4.37 4.19
CA LYS A 173 18.48 -3.11 4.88
C LYS A 173 17.28 -2.47 5.58
N VAL A 174 16.07 -2.80 5.14
CA VAL A 174 14.82 -2.28 5.68
C VAL A 174 14.31 -3.03 6.92
N ALA A 175 15.00 -4.07 7.40
CA ALA A 175 14.54 -4.91 8.51
C ALA A 175 14.25 -4.13 9.81
N SER A 176 15.01 -3.07 10.09
CA SER A 176 14.86 -2.20 11.26
C SER A 176 14.02 -0.94 11.00
N LYS A 177 13.52 -0.76 9.76
CA LYS A 177 12.74 0.44 9.42
C LYS A 177 11.43 0.49 10.22
N PRO A 178 11.07 1.64 10.83
CA PRO A 178 9.80 1.79 11.51
C PRO A 178 8.62 1.67 10.54
N ASP A 179 7.45 1.37 11.08
CA ASP A 179 6.20 1.35 10.33
C ASP A 179 5.78 2.79 9.98
N SER A 180 5.02 2.93 8.89
CA SER A 180 4.28 4.17 8.64
C SER A 180 3.00 4.12 9.47
N GLU A 181 2.84 5.04 10.42
CA GLU A 181 1.75 5.00 11.40
C GLU A 181 0.62 5.99 11.10
N ASP A 182 0.82 6.96 10.21
CA ASP A 182 -0.14 8.03 9.96
C ASP A 182 -0.44 8.20 8.45
N ILE A 183 -1.30 9.18 8.14
CA ILE A 183 -1.63 9.55 6.75
C ILE A 183 -0.34 9.99 6.04
N CYS A 184 0.02 9.28 4.99
CA CYS A 184 1.34 9.38 4.38
C CYS A 184 1.68 10.77 3.81
N PHE A 185 0.67 11.58 3.43
CA PHE A 185 0.85 12.92 2.89
C PHE A 185 0.68 14.04 3.95
N ILE A 186 0.43 13.67 5.22
CA ILE A 186 0.38 14.59 6.37
C ILE A 186 1.31 14.04 7.46
N PRO A 187 2.63 14.09 7.25
CA PRO A 187 3.59 13.40 8.12
C PRO A 187 3.71 14.03 9.51
N ASP A 188 3.27 15.26 9.69
CA ASP A 188 3.24 15.97 10.98
C ASP A 188 1.91 15.77 11.74
N GLY A 189 0.93 15.09 11.12
CA GLY A 189 -0.39 14.85 11.71
C GLY A 189 -1.27 16.10 11.83
N ASP A 190 -0.83 17.25 11.33
CA ASP A 190 -1.58 18.49 11.39
C ASP A 190 -2.57 18.62 10.23
N TYR A 191 -3.71 17.95 10.37
CA TYR A 191 -4.77 17.93 9.36
C TYR A 191 -5.37 19.32 9.11
N ALA A 192 -5.48 20.16 10.15
CA ALA A 192 -6.05 21.51 10.02
C ALA A 192 -5.17 22.37 9.13
N LYS A 193 -3.87 22.42 9.42
CA LYS A 193 -2.87 23.13 8.61
C LYS A 193 -2.81 22.61 7.17
N PHE A 194 -2.91 21.28 6.98
CA PHE A 194 -2.95 20.70 5.64
C PHE A 194 -4.16 21.20 4.84
N LEU A 195 -5.35 21.21 5.46
CA LEU A 195 -6.60 21.70 4.84
C LEU A 195 -6.53 23.20 4.52
N GLU A 196 -6.02 24.03 5.45
CA GLU A 196 -5.83 25.46 5.24
C GLU A 196 -4.90 25.76 4.05
N ASN A 197 -3.82 25.00 3.91
CA ASN A 197 -2.82 25.20 2.84
C ASN A 197 -3.27 24.65 1.47
N ASN A 198 -4.17 23.67 1.44
CA ASN A 198 -4.53 22.96 0.21
C ASN A 198 -6.00 23.18 -0.22
N SER A 199 -6.76 24.00 0.51
CA SER A 199 -8.16 24.32 0.20
C SER A 199 -8.50 25.73 0.63
N ASN A 200 -9.71 26.19 0.26
CA ASN A 200 -10.28 27.43 0.75
C ASN A 200 -11.07 27.25 2.07
N LEU A 201 -10.96 26.07 2.68
CA LEU A 201 -11.62 25.79 3.95
C LEU A 201 -10.96 26.58 5.08
N LYS A 202 -11.78 27.28 5.86
CA LYS A 202 -11.36 27.92 7.10
C LYS A 202 -12.01 27.16 8.25
N PRO A 203 -11.28 26.24 8.91
CA PRO A 203 -11.82 25.56 10.07
C PRO A 203 -12.30 26.54 11.11
N LYS A 204 -13.52 26.36 11.62
CA LYS A 204 -14.05 27.13 12.74
C LYS A 204 -14.10 26.21 13.96
N PRO A 205 -13.77 26.71 15.17
CA PRO A 205 -14.01 25.94 16.37
C PRO A 205 -15.48 25.48 16.43
N GLY A 206 -15.68 24.21 16.75
CA GLY A 206 -17.02 23.69 17.06
C GLY A 206 -17.50 24.24 18.41
N ASN A 207 -18.81 24.24 18.59
CA ASN A 207 -19.42 24.56 19.89
C ASN A 207 -19.30 23.37 20.83
#